data_eed8f7ec3b7aed8684b656ceb36d0f85
#
_entry.id   eed8f7ec3b7aed8684b656ceb36d0f85
#
_cell.length_a   1.000
_cell.length_b   1.000
_cell.length_c   1.000
_cell.angle_alpha   90.00
_cell.angle_beta   90.00
_cell.angle_gamma   90.00
#
_symmetry.space_group_name_H-M   'P 1'
#
loop_
_entity.id
_entity.type
_entity.pdbx_description
1 polymer ?
#
loop_
_entity_poly.entity_id
_entity_poly.type
_entity_poly.pdbx_seq_one_letter_code
_entity_poly.pdbx_strand_id
1 'polypeptide(L)'
;MTAPSAPGGNRAPSRRALLTAAVATPAAGLAGALAADRPDPDPPADGKAPGAGPAPADGPTETESPDPPGDQAPFRPVLPSDGLVTNEYAFSRPDADDARHSRDWVVTSGSLLARWTFGWTGVPDGEPPGPGSALHTGSSVFRLVTRRRDFGDTAVRCWVYLRPPGATDRTPARDWDGGHLWLRYHSAQELYALSFRRRDGKVVLKRKHPAPGRPADEEGVYTTLATARHALGHDRWHQICGTVSGPRDGRVRITLSLNGRTVLDAEDEDPGRLVTAGGVGLRGDNTEMAFFGFTAGNHTGGRPRAEPPAEGTSR
;
A
#
# COMPACT_ATOMS: atom_id res chain seq x y z
N MET A 1 56.04 44.04 35.95
CA MET A 1 55.59 44.01 37.36
C MET A 1 54.50 43.00 37.46
N THR A 2 54.90 41.93 38.01
CA THR A 2 54.30 41.00 38.99
C THR A 2 52.99 40.32 38.63
N ALA A 3 53.13 39.04 38.30
CA ALA A 3 52.19 38.02 38.75
C ALA A 3 52.39 37.83 40.26
N PRO A 4 51.52 37.16 41.02
CA PRO A 4 51.27 35.71 40.92
C PRO A 4 49.89 35.20 41.39
N SER A 5 49.68 33.90 41.16
CA SER A 5 49.30 32.76 42.02
C SER A 5 47.84 32.28 41.99
N ALA A 6 47.70 31.06 41.59
CA ALA A 6 46.68 30.10 42.07
C ALA A 6 47.05 29.65 43.50
N PRO A 7 46.26 28.92 44.28
CA PRO A 7 45.77 27.55 43.99
C PRO A 7 44.48 27.10 44.72
N GLY A 8 44.12 25.88 44.47
CA GLY A 8 43.43 24.92 45.39
C GLY A 8 42.00 24.60 45.00
N GLY A 9 41.51 23.44 44.79
CA GLY A 9 41.90 22.10 45.25
C GLY A 9 40.74 21.40 45.89
N ASN A 10 40.46 20.13 45.47
CA ASN A 10 39.83 19.06 46.20
C ASN A 10 38.29 18.83 46.07
N ARG A 11 37.97 17.75 45.65
CA ARG A 11 37.77 16.33 46.07
C ARG A 11 36.38 15.82 45.73
N ALA A 12 36.37 14.71 45.02
CA ALA A 12 35.24 13.77 45.00
C ALA A 12 35.08 13.09 46.38
N PRO A 13 33.92 12.47 46.65
CA PRO A 13 34.00 11.03 46.81
C PRO A 13 32.90 10.22 46.12
N SER A 14 33.36 9.07 45.71
CA SER A 14 32.61 7.86 45.31
C SER A 14 31.69 7.34 46.41
N ARG A 15 30.52 6.81 46.03
CA ARG A 15 29.91 5.69 46.77
C ARG A 15 29.28 4.72 45.79
N ARG A 16 29.91 3.55 45.73
CA ARG A 16 29.34 2.27 45.26
C ARG A 16 28.15 1.92 46.16
N ALA A 17 27.08 1.46 45.56
CA ALA A 17 26.13 0.58 46.17
C ALA A 17 25.89 -0.60 45.24
N LEU A 18 26.47 -1.73 45.62
CA LEU A 18 26.13 -3.06 45.14
C LEU A 18 24.75 -3.43 45.66
N LEU A 19 23.87 -3.87 44.81
CA LEU A 19 22.73 -4.69 45.18
C LEU A 19 22.66 -5.91 44.27
N THR A 20 23.05 -7.01 44.88
CA THR A 20 22.88 -8.40 44.42
C THR A 20 21.39 -8.74 44.47
N ALA A 21 20.84 -9.29 43.42
CA ALA A 21 19.58 -10.04 43.49
C ALA A 21 19.61 -11.21 42.49
N ALA A 22 19.47 -12.31 43.07
CA ALA A 22 19.24 -13.70 42.74
C ALA A 22 18.80 -14.05 41.29
N VAL A 23 19.54 -15.03 40.78
CA VAL A 23 19.22 -15.93 39.69
C VAL A 23 18.10 -16.87 40.14
N ALA A 24 16.97 -16.87 39.43
CA ALA A 24 16.01 -17.94 39.43
C ALA A 24 15.80 -18.42 38.00
N THR A 25 16.37 -19.55 37.69
CA THR A 25 16.10 -20.34 36.49
C THR A 25 14.82 -21.16 36.70
N PRO A 26 13.90 -21.22 35.77
CA PRO A 26 13.05 -22.40 35.66
C PRO A 26 13.35 -23.15 34.35
N ALA A 27 13.23 -24.44 34.50
CA ALA A 27 13.57 -25.52 33.60
C ALA A 27 12.86 -25.50 32.27
N ALA A 28 13.54 -26.08 31.28
CA ALA A 28 13.08 -26.43 29.97
C ALA A 28 11.80 -27.27 29.96
N GLY A 29 10.79 -26.78 29.24
CA GLY A 29 9.69 -27.58 28.74
C GLY A 29 9.67 -27.42 27.21
N LEU A 30 10.20 -28.44 26.48
CA LEU A 30 9.95 -28.59 25.05
C LEU A 30 8.46 -28.92 24.89
N ALA A 31 7.69 -27.96 24.42
CA ALA A 31 6.41 -28.18 23.78
C ALA A 31 6.51 -27.55 22.40
N GLY A 32 6.73 -28.38 21.38
CA GLY A 32 6.59 -27.98 19.98
C GLY A 32 5.13 -27.62 19.69
N ALA A 33 4.82 -26.34 19.75
CA ALA A 33 3.58 -25.83 19.22
C ALA A 33 3.80 -25.58 17.72
N LEU A 34 3.16 -26.40 16.90
CA LEU A 34 2.82 -26.07 15.52
C LEU A 34 2.15 -24.69 15.56
N ALA A 35 2.85 -23.66 15.10
CA ALA A 35 2.26 -22.34 14.90
C ALA A 35 1.23 -22.47 13.79
N ALA A 36 -0.03 -22.68 14.15
CA ALA A 36 -1.15 -22.47 13.26
C ALA A 36 -1.04 -21.03 12.77
N ASP A 37 -1.03 -20.88 11.45
CA ASP A 37 -0.98 -19.60 10.74
C ASP A 37 -2.26 -18.82 11.14
N ARG A 38 -2.13 -17.97 12.19
CA ARG A 38 -3.21 -17.06 12.56
C ARG A 38 -3.32 -16.05 11.44
N PRO A 39 -4.52 -15.81 10.90
CA PRO A 39 -4.71 -14.74 9.94
C PRO A 39 -4.21 -13.43 10.56
N ASP A 40 -3.42 -12.68 9.79
CA ASP A 40 -2.97 -11.35 10.21
C ASP A 40 -4.21 -10.52 10.59
N PRO A 41 -4.27 -9.91 11.78
CA PRO A 41 -5.38 -9.03 12.13
C PRO A 41 -5.43 -7.87 11.15
N ASP A 42 -6.64 -7.49 10.74
CA ASP A 42 -6.86 -6.34 9.87
C ASP A 42 -6.32 -5.07 10.56
N PRO A 43 -5.76 -4.12 9.79
CA PRO A 43 -5.42 -2.81 10.35
C PRO A 43 -6.69 -2.17 10.90
N PRO A 44 -6.64 -1.48 12.06
CA PRO A 44 -7.80 -0.80 12.62
C PRO A 44 -8.39 0.13 11.57
N ALA A 45 -9.72 0.17 11.50
CA ALA A 45 -10.43 1.10 10.65
C ALA A 45 -10.06 2.53 11.05
N ASP A 46 -9.41 3.24 10.17
CA ASP A 46 -9.20 4.68 10.32
C ASP A 46 -10.57 5.35 10.43
N GLY A 47 -10.75 6.11 11.48
CA GLY A 47 -11.95 6.78 11.95
C GLY A 47 -13.09 6.93 10.94
N LYS A 48 -14.26 6.50 11.40
CA LYS A 48 -15.58 6.58 10.78
C LYS A 48 -15.73 7.81 9.89
N ALA A 49 -15.74 7.58 8.57
CA ALA A 49 -16.20 8.60 7.62
C ALA A 49 -17.68 8.91 7.92
N PRO A 50 -18.11 10.18 7.90
CA PRO A 50 -19.51 10.50 8.02
C PRO A 50 -20.28 9.85 6.88
N GLY A 51 -21.39 9.19 7.22
CA GLY A 51 -22.17 8.36 6.32
C GLY A 51 -22.54 9.09 5.03
N ALA A 52 -22.24 8.45 3.91
CA ALA A 52 -22.78 8.85 2.62
C ALA A 52 -24.29 8.59 2.64
N GLY A 53 -25.06 9.63 2.41
CA GLY A 53 -26.51 9.53 2.22
C GLY A 53 -26.86 8.64 1.02
N PRO A 54 -28.10 8.11 0.95
CA PRO A 54 -28.49 7.19 -0.11
C PRO A 54 -28.45 7.88 -1.48
N ALA A 55 -27.87 7.18 -2.45
CA ALA A 55 -27.87 7.58 -3.85
C ALA A 55 -29.32 7.64 -4.39
N PRO A 56 -29.64 8.61 -5.28
CA PRO A 56 -30.95 8.65 -5.91
C PRO A 56 -31.12 7.48 -6.89
N ALA A 57 -32.30 6.90 -6.87
CA ALA A 57 -32.70 5.80 -7.71
C ALA A 57 -33.16 6.25 -9.10
N ASP A 58 -32.73 5.48 -10.10
CA ASP A 58 -33.41 5.08 -11.33
C ASP A 58 -33.86 6.08 -12.40
N GLY A 59 -33.15 5.91 -13.55
CA GLY A 59 -33.70 6.06 -14.90
C GLY A 59 -33.62 4.73 -15.65
N PRO A 60 -34.50 4.36 -16.59
CA PRO A 60 -34.53 3.06 -17.24
C PRO A 60 -33.32 2.90 -18.17
N THR A 61 -32.56 1.86 -17.92
CA THR A 61 -31.36 1.49 -18.70
C THR A 61 -31.77 0.61 -19.86
N GLU A 62 -31.54 1.06 -21.06
CA GLU A 62 -31.46 0.20 -22.23
C GLU A 62 -30.30 -0.78 -22.05
N THR A 63 -30.62 -2.06 -22.16
CA THR A 63 -29.64 -3.15 -22.05
C THR A 63 -28.85 -3.22 -23.36
N GLU A 64 -27.78 -2.46 -23.42
CA GLU A 64 -26.74 -2.62 -24.45
C GLU A 64 -25.88 -3.80 -24.05
N SER A 65 -25.88 -4.86 -24.88
CA SER A 65 -24.98 -6.00 -24.71
C SER A 65 -23.55 -5.51 -24.73
N PRO A 66 -22.69 -5.89 -23.77
CA PRO A 66 -21.31 -5.45 -23.79
C PRO A 66 -20.62 -6.02 -25.04
N ASP A 67 -20.08 -5.16 -25.89
CA ASP A 67 -19.15 -5.53 -26.93
C ASP A 67 -18.02 -6.39 -26.36
N PRO A 68 -17.53 -7.40 -27.09
CA PRO A 68 -16.40 -8.20 -26.66
C PRO A 68 -15.21 -7.26 -26.38
N PRO A 69 -14.35 -7.54 -25.38
CA PRO A 69 -13.27 -6.66 -24.98
C PRO A 69 -12.30 -6.43 -26.15
N GLY A 70 -12.56 -5.38 -26.90
CA GLY A 70 -11.66 -4.87 -27.92
C GLY A 70 -10.33 -4.48 -27.28
N ASP A 71 -9.29 -4.48 -28.08
CA ASP A 71 -7.90 -4.14 -27.73
C ASP A 71 -7.85 -2.72 -27.09
N GLN A 72 -8.20 -2.63 -25.82
CA GLN A 72 -8.23 -1.33 -25.12
C GLN A 72 -6.79 -0.84 -24.93
N ALA A 73 -6.55 0.40 -25.33
CA ALA A 73 -5.25 1.04 -25.16
C ALA A 73 -4.78 0.93 -23.68
N PRO A 74 -3.50 0.59 -23.46
CA PRO A 74 -2.94 0.50 -22.13
C PRO A 74 -3.17 1.80 -21.36
N PHE A 75 -3.59 1.71 -20.10
CA PHE A 75 -3.66 2.84 -19.20
C PHE A 75 -2.23 3.29 -18.87
N ARG A 76 -1.92 4.54 -19.18
CA ARG A 76 -0.62 5.19 -18.95
C ARG A 76 -0.87 6.60 -18.45
N PRO A 77 -1.11 6.79 -17.14
CA PRO A 77 -1.38 8.10 -16.60
C PRO A 77 -0.16 9.01 -16.69
N VAL A 78 -0.41 10.26 -17.03
CA VAL A 78 0.64 11.30 -17.05
C VAL A 78 0.44 12.15 -15.80
N LEU A 79 1.51 12.30 -15.01
CA LEU A 79 1.53 13.14 -13.84
C LEU A 79 2.15 14.52 -14.19
N PRO A 80 1.72 15.60 -13.54
CA PRO A 80 2.39 16.90 -13.68
C PRO A 80 3.83 16.84 -13.15
N SER A 81 4.61 17.88 -13.40
CA SER A 81 5.99 17.95 -12.89
C SER A 81 6.04 17.94 -11.37
N ASP A 82 5.14 18.70 -10.73
CA ASP A 82 5.08 18.86 -9.29
C ASP A 82 3.67 19.22 -8.82
N GLY A 83 3.42 19.09 -7.52
CA GLY A 83 2.22 19.54 -6.83
C GLY A 83 1.19 18.46 -6.56
N LEU A 84 0.05 18.86 -6.00
CA LEU A 84 -1.04 17.98 -5.63
C LEU A 84 -1.80 17.52 -6.86
N VAL A 85 -1.85 16.21 -7.08
CA VAL A 85 -2.60 15.56 -8.19
C VAL A 85 -4.03 15.26 -7.78
N THR A 86 -4.21 14.63 -6.62
CA THR A 86 -5.53 14.34 -6.03
C THR A 86 -5.37 13.99 -4.55
N ASN A 87 -6.43 14.12 -3.78
CA ASN A 87 -6.47 13.82 -2.36
C ASN A 87 -7.74 13.09 -1.96
N GLU A 88 -7.78 12.59 -0.73
CA GLU A 88 -8.92 11.87 -0.17
C GLU A 88 -10.19 12.74 -0.07
N TYR A 89 -10.05 14.07 -0.06
CA TYR A 89 -11.23 14.95 -0.04
C TYR A 89 -12.01 14.91 -1.33
N ALA A 90 -11.34 14.73 -2.48
CA ALA A 90 -12.01 14.50 -3.75
C ALA A 90 -12.90 13.24 -3.76
N PHE A 91 -12.68 12.32 -2.82
CA PHE A 91 -13.49 11.11 -2.61
C PHE A 91 -14.53 11.30 -1.50
N SER A 92 -14.10 11.79 -0.33
CA SER A 92 -14.95 11.85 0.87
C SER A 92 -15.80 13.13 0.98
N ARG A 93 -15.35 14.23 0.37
CA ARG A 93 -15.98 15.55 0.39
C ARG A 93 -15.77 16.25 -0.96
N PRO A 94 -16.34 15.75 -2.07
CA PRO A 94 -16.01 16.16 -3.43
C PRO A 94 -16.23 17.64 -3.72
N ASP A 95 -17.15 18.29 -2.98
CA ASP A 95 -17.51 19.71 -3.14
C ASP A 95 -16.73 20.64 -2.20
N ALA A 96 -15.77 20.11 -1.41
CA ALA A 96 -14.94 20.94 -0.53
C ALA A 96 -13.91 21.74 -1.32
N ASP A 97 -13.59 22.95 -0.87
CA ASP A 97 -12.65 23.87 -1.54
C ASP A 97 -11.23 23.27 -1.69
N ASP A 98 -10.84 22.38 -0.77
CA ASP A 98 -9.58 21.67 -0.75
C ASP A 98 -9.62 20.31 -1.48
N ALA A 99 -10.78 19.91 -2.04
CA ALA A 99 -10.90 18.71 -2.86
C ALA A 99 -10.17 18.90 -4.20
N ARG A 100 -9.23 18.01 -4.49
CA ARG A 100 -8.49 18.00 -5.76
C ARG A 100 -8.82 16.76 -6.56
N HIS A 101 -9.54 16.95 -7.66
CA HIS A 101 -9.96 15.86 -8.54
C HIS A 101 -8.86 15.50 -9.56
N SER A 102 -8.70 14.21 -9.83
CA SER A 102 -7.89 13.71 -10.93
C SER A 102 -8.75 12.99 -11.97
N ARG A 103 -8.39 13.14 -13.23
CA ARG A 103 -9.02 12.41 -14.34
C ARG A 103 -8.76 10.90 -14.27
N ASP A 104 -7.59 10.51 -13.80
CA ASP A 104 -7.08 9.14 -13.88
C ASP A 104 -7.19 8.39 -12.55
N TRP A 105 -7.20 9.12 -11.42
CA TRP A 105 -6.99 8.56 -10.11
C TRP A 105 -8.08 8.92 -9.09
N VAL A 106 -8.29 8.03 -8.16
CA VAL A 106 -9.04 8.25 -6.92
C VAL A 106 -8.12 7.91 -5.75
N VAL A 107 -7.97 8.82 -4.79
CA VAL A 107 -7.34 8.58 -3.50
C VAL A 107 -8.44 8.42 -2.46
N THR A 108 -8.47 7.29 -1.78
CA THR A 108 -9.45 7.03 -0.71
C THR A 108 -8.85 7.24 0.69
N SER A 109 -7.54 7.44 0.78
CA SER A 109 -6.82 7.82 1.99
C SER A 109 -5.49 8.49 1.61
N GLY A 110 -5.19 9.64 2.24
CA GLY A 110 -3.99 10.42 2.00
C GLY A 110 -4.07 11.31 0.75
N SER A 111 -2.92 11.59 0.16
CA SER A 111 -2.78 12.46 -1.02
C SER A 111 -1.81 11.87 -2.04
N LEU A 112 -2.15 11.99 -3.32
CA LEU A 112 -1.21 11.78 -4.41
C LEU A 112 -0.61 13.12 -4.82
N LEU A 113 0.67 13.25 -4.61
CA LEU A 113 1.45 14.38 -5.10
C LEU A 113 2.28 13.93 -6.32
N ALA A 114 2.63 14.88 -7.17
CA ALA A 114 3.67 14.71 -8.17
C ALA A 114 4.95 15.39 -7.68
N ARG A 115 6.09 14.78 -7.98
CA ARG A 115 7.42 15.33 -7.76
C ARG A 115 8.35 14.86 -8.87
N TRP A 116 8.84 15.79 -9.69
CA TRP A 116 9.62 15.48 -10.90
C TRP A 116 8.93 14.46 -11.82
N THR A 117 7.64 14.63 -12.03
CA THR A 117 6.78 13.70 -12.80
C THR A 117 6.57 12.30 -12.16
N PHE A 118 7.12 12.02 -10.99
CA PHE A 118 6.83 10.80 -10.23
C PHE A 118 5.59 11.00 -9.37
N GLY A 119 4.80 9.96 -9.18
CA GLY A 119 3.79 9.92 -8.12
C GLY A 119 4.49 9.77 -6.77
N TRP A 120 4.03 10.52 -5.77
CA TRP A 120 4.61 10.52 -4.45
C TRP A 120 3.50 10.62 -3.39
N THR A 121 3.61 9.81 -2.34
CA THR A 121 2.61 9.76 -1.27
C THR A 121 2.74 10.91 -0.26
N GLY A 122 3.81 11.71 -0.31
CA GLY A 122 4.20 12.55 0.81
C GLY A 122 4.83 11.73 1.95
N VAL A 123 5.24 12.45 2.98
CA VAL A 123 5.79 11.84 4.20
C VAL A 123 4.63 11.47 5.12
N PRO A 124 4.49 10.21 5.56
CA PRO A 124 3.49 9.82 6.54
C PRO A 124 3.79 10.51 7.89
N ASP A 125 2.86 11.31 8.39
CA ASP A 125 3.01 12.06 9.64
C ASP A 125 2.11 11.54 10.78
N GLY A 126 1.12 10.70 10.46
CA GLY A 126 0.19 10.16 11.45
C GLY A 126 -0.90 11.14 11.91
N GLU A 127 -0.89 12.36 11.39
CA GLU A 127 -1.93 13.33 11.68
C GLU A 127 -3.24 12.99 10.94
N PRO A 128 -4.40 13.35 11.50
CA PRO A 128 -5.66 13.20 10.79
C PRO A 128 -5.70 14.12 9.57
N PRO A 129 -6.45 13.75 8.53
CA PRO A 129 -6.67 14.61 7.38
C PRO A 129 -7.14 16.01 7.80
N GLY A 130 -6.52 17.03 7.22
CA GLY A 130 -6.79 18.42 7.54
C GLY A 130 -6.33 19.39 6.44
N PRO A 131 -6.39 20.71 6.65
CA PRO A 131 -6.02 21.71 5.64
C PRO A 131 -4.60 21.55 5.09
N GLY A 132 -3.69 20.91 5.85
CA GLY A 132 -2.31 20.63 5.42
C GLY A 132 -2.17 19.39 4.55
N SER A 133 -3.18 18.55 4.36
CA SER A 133 -3.08 17.28 3.61
C SER A 133 -2.71 17.46 2.14
N ALA A 134 -2.83 18.65 1.59
CA ALA A 134 -2.33 19.00 0.26
C ALA A 134 -0.79 18.98 0.15
N LEU A 135 -0.07 19.07 1.28
CA LEU A 135 1.39 19.13 1.33
C LEU A 135 2.01 17.77 1.71
N HIS A 136 1.21 16.90 2.36
CA HIS A 136 1.61 15.57 2.81
C HIS A 136 0.39 14.65 2.84
N THR A 137 0.56 13.36 3.15
CA THR A 137 -0.56 12.43 3.16
C THR A 137 -1.61 12.73 4.22
N GLY A 138 -1.26 13.40 5.30
CA GLY A 138 -2.11 13.58 6.47
C GLY A 138 -2.51 12.25 7.12
N SER A 139 -2.07 11.13 6.55
CA SER A 139 -2.36 9.76 6.98
C SER A 139 -1.17 8.87 6.71
N SER A 140 -0.88 7.98 7.64
CA SER A 140 0.14 6.94 7.44
C SER A 140 -0.33 5.81 6.51
N VAL A 141 -1.57 5.86 6.03
CA VAL A 141 -2.13 4.92 5.06
C VAL A 141 -2.49 5.65 3.78
N PHE A 142 -1.78 5.33 2.71
CA PHE A 142 -2.05 5.83 1.37
C PHE A 142 -2.81 4.78 0.55
N ARG A 143 -3.93 5.17 -0.09
CA ARG A 143 -4.74 4.29 -0.93
C ARG A 143 -5.09 4.98 -2.23
N LEU A 144 -4.53 4.49 -3.33
CA LEU A 144 -4.69 5.01 -4.69
C LEU A 144 -5.29 3.94 -5.59
N VAL A 145 -6.32 4.29 -6.34
CA VAL A 145 -6.92 3.41 -7.37
C VAL A 145 -7.21 4.19 -8.65
N THR A 146 -7.23 3.47 -9.78
CA THR A 146 -7.64 4.06 -11.06
C THR A 146 -9.12 4.41 -11.07
N ARG A 147 -9.52 5.46 -11.80
CA ARG A 147 -10.95 5.69 -12.14
C ARG A 147 -11.48 4.64 -13.10
N ARG A 148 -10.66 4.21 -14.05
CA ARG A 148 -10.99 3.07 -14.92
C ARG A 148 -11.19 1.81 -14.08
N ARG A 149 -12.20 1.02 -14.44
CA ARG A 149 -12.60 -0.22 -13.75
C ARG A 149 -12.71 -1.42 -14.69
N ASP A 150 -12.25 -1.28 -15.90
CA ASP A 150 -12.37 -2.22 -17.00
C ASP A 150 -11.13 -3.14 -17.17
N PHE A 151 -10.29 -3.24 -16.14
CA PHE A 151 -9.12 -4.11 -16.15
C PHE A 151 -9.52 -5.57 -15.83
N GLY A 152 -9.69 -6.38 -16.88
CA GLY A 152 -9.96 -7.81 -16.81
C GLY A 152 -8.68 -8.62 -16.65
N ASP A 153 -8.30 -9.38 -17.71
CA ASP A 153 -6.98 -10.04 -17.80
C ASP A 153 -5.90 -8.98 -17.98
N THR A 154 -5.18 -8.69 -16.91
CA THR A 154 -4.39 -7.45 -16.85
C THR A 154 -3.01 -7.71 -16.27
N ALA A 155 -2.02 -7.00 -16.83
CA ALA A 155 -0.72 -6.78 -16.22
C ALA A 155 -0.59 -5.33 -15.78
N VAL A 156 -0.25 -5.12 -14.51
CA VAL A 156 0.10 -3.82 -13.95
C VAL A 156 1.59 -3.78 -13.70
N ARG A 157 2.25 -2.74 -14.16
CA ARG A 157 3.70 -2.54 -13.99
C ARG A 157 3.98 -1.12 -13.56
N CYS A 158 4.94 -0.97 -12.63
CA CYS A 158 5.52 0.34 -12.29
C CYS A 158 6.87 0.14 -11.60
N TRP A 159 7.63 1.22 -11.55
CA TRP A 159 8.76 1.35 -10.65
C TRP A 159 8.29 1.98 -9.34
N VAL A 160 8.77 1.44 -8.22
CA VAL A 160 8.48 1.93 -6.89
C VAL A 160 9.75 2.16 -6.09
N TYR A 161 9.74 3.21 -5.30
CA TYR A 161 10.77 3.53 -4.32
C TYR A 161 10.09 3.65 -2.96
N LEU A 162 10.58 2.92 -1.96
CA LEU A 162 10.02 2.94 -0.61
C LEU A 162 11.08 3.30 0.41
N ARG A 163 10.71 4.21 1.30
CA ARG A 163 11.46 4.46 2.53
C ARG A 163 11.17 3.35 3.55
N PRO A 164 12.06 3.12 4.53
CA PRO A 164 11.74 2.24 5.65
C PRO A 164 10.42 2.64 6.30
N PRO A 165 9.52 1.68 6.60
CA PRO A 165 8.26 2.02 7.23
C PRO A 165 8.46 2.55 8.64
N GLY A 166 7.84 3.69 8.93
CA GLY A 166 7.76 4.31 10.24
C GLY A 166 6.71 3.67 11.15
N ALA A 167 6.34 4.40 12.18
CA ALA A 167 5.20 4.14 13.05
C ALA A 167 4.82 5.43 13.76
N THR A 168 3.54 5.58 14.11
CA THR A 168 3.02 6.69 14.92
C THR A 168 2.12 6.11 16.00
N ASP A 169 1.72 6.92 16.98
CA ASP A 169 0.77 6.51 18.00
C ASP A 169 -0.59 6.12 17.39
N ARG A 170 -0.99 6.82 16.32
CA ARG A 170 -2.22 6.54 15.58
C ARG A 170 -2.12 5.29 14.71
N THR A 171 -0.95 5.06 14.11
CA THR A 171 -0.66 3.90 13.26
C THR A 171 0.58 3.17 13.77
N PRO A 172 0.46 2.37 14.84
CA PRO A 172 1.59 1.63 15.39
C PRO A 172 2.13 0.62 14.37
N ALA A 173 3.42 0.28 14.52
CA ALA A 173 4.11 -0.65 13.64
C ALA A 173 3.38 -2.00 13.51
N ARG A 174 3.20 -2.46 12.28
CA ARG A 174 2.58 -3.74 11.95
C ARG A 174 3.45 -4.52 10.95
N ASP A 175 3.34 -5.83 10.98
CA ASP A 175 4.09 -6.72 10.07
C ASP A 175 3.83 -6.43 8.60
N TRP A 176 2.62 -6.02 8.26
CA TRP A 176 2.21 -5.71 6.88
C TRP A 176 2.59 -4.31 6.38
N ASP A 177 3.10 -3.41 7.24
CA ASP A 177 3.52 -2.07 6.81
C ASP A 177 4.47 -2.12 5.62
N GLY A 178 4.22 -1.26 4.63
CA GLY A 178 5.00 -1.20 3.42
C GLY A 178 4.18 -0.95 2.17
N GLY A 179 4.55 -1.58 1.04
CA GLY A 179 3.95 -1.33 -0.26
C GLY A 179 3.11 -2.50 -0.79
N HIS A 180 1.96 -2.19 -1.36
CA HIS A 180 1.03 -3.16 -1.93
C HIS A 180 0.53 -2.70 -3.30
N LEU A 181 0.34 -3.65 -4.20
CA LEU A 181 -0.33 -3.49 -5.48
C LEU A 181 -1.72 -4.10 -5.41
N TRP A 182 -2.74 -3.39 -5.92
CA TRP A 182 -4.11 -3.87 -5.97
C TRP A 182 -4.53 -4.21 -7.40
N LEU A 183 -5.20 -5.35 -7.54
CA LEU A 183 -5.78 -5.83 -8.80
C LEU A 183 -7.26 -6.15 -8.61
N ARG A 184 -8.04 -6.01 -9.68
CA ARG A 184 -9.50 -6.21 -9.68
C ARG A 184 -10.18 -5.54 -8.49
N TYR A 185 -9.85 -4.28 -8.28
CA TYR A 185 -10.43 -3.49 -7.21
C TYR A 185 -11.88 -3.13 -7.56
N HIS A 186 -12.83 -3.73 -6.86
CA HIS A 186 -14.25 -3.38 -6.91
C HIS A 186 -14.61 -2.39 -5.81
N SER A 187 -14.10 -2.60 -4.61
CA SER A 187 -14.29 -1.75 -3.44
C SER A 187 -13.11 -1.89 -2.49
N ALA A 188 -13.10 -1.11 -1.39
CA ALA A 188 -12.12 -1.28 -0.32
C ALA A 188 -12.17 -2.66 0.36
N GLN A 189 -13.25 -3.41 0.17
CA GLN A 189 -13.48 -4.74 0.75
C GLN A 189 -13.35 -5.87 -0.28
N GLU A 190 -13.18 -5.57 -1.58
CA GLU A 190 -13.23 -6.57 -2.61
C GLU A 190 -12.16 -6.33 -3.67
N LEU A 191 -11.03 -7.03 -3.54
CA LEU A 191 -9.83 -6.85 -4.36
C LEU A 191 -8.83 -7.99 -4.17
N TYR A 192 -7.84 -8.09 -5.05
CA TYR A 192 -6.59 -8.80 -4.77
C TYR A 192 -5.53 -7.81 -4.28
N ALA A 193 -4.86 -8.14 -3.15
CA ALA A 193 -3.77 -7.37 -2.57
C ALA A 193 -2.45 -8.16 -2.70
N LEU A 194 -1.49 -7.59 -3.40
CA LEU A 194 -0.15 -8.15 -3.61
C LEU A 194 0.85 -7.30 -2.82
N SER A 195 1.21 -7.75 -1.61
CA SER A 195 2.22 -7.09 -0.79
C SER A 195 3.59 -7.38 -1.38
N PHE A 196 4.24 -6.39 -1.98
CA PHE A 196 5.56 -6.56 -2.60
C PHE A 196 6.72 -6.20 -1.68
N ARG A 197 6.45 -5.48 -0.60
CA ARG A 197 7.41 -5.15 0.45
C ARG A 197 6.67 -4.93 1.75
N ARG A 198 6.94 -5.76 2.76
CA ARG A 198 6.35 -5.68 4.10
C ARG A 198 7.45 -5.52 5.14
N ARG A 199 7.11 -4.99 6.31
CA ARG A 199 8.02 -4.85 7.47
C ARG A 199 8.61 -6.20 7.87
N ASP A 200 7.82 -7.28 7.87
CA ASP A 200 8.24 -8.64 8.23
C ASP A 200 9.09 -9.35 7.15
N GLY A 201 9.38 -8.67 6.02
CA GLY A 201 10.17 -9.21 4.91
C GLY A 201 9.46 -10.26 4.06
N LYS A 202 8.17 -10.47 4.26
CA LYS A 202 7.35 -11.33 3.40
C LYS A 202 6.85 -10.58 2.17
N VAL A 203 6.61 -11.33 1.11
CA VAL A 203 5.73 -11.00 0.00
C VAL A 203 4.49 -11.87 0.12
N VAL A 204 3.30 -11.28 -0.04
CA VAL A 204 2.03 -11.97 0.26
C VAL A 204 1.01 -11.62 -0.81
N LEU A 205 0.28 -12.62 -1.28
CA LEU A 205 -0.87 -12.46 -2.14
C LEU A 205 -2.12 -12.82 -1.34
N LYS A 206 -3.05 -11.89 -1.26
CA LYS A 206 -4.31 -12.04 -0.53
C LYS A 206 -5.50 -11.71 -1.43
N ARG A 207 -6.59 -12.46 -1.27
CA ARG A 207 -7.93 -12.04 -1.66
C ARG A 207 -8.57 -11.29 -0.50
N LYS A 208 -9.20 -10.15 -0.77
CA LYS A 208 -10.09 -9.48 0.17
C LYS A 208 -11.52 -9.60 -0.35
N HIS A 209 -12.45 -9.96 0.52
CA HIS A 209 -13.87 -10.08 0.19
C HIS A 209 -14.73 -9.53 1.34
N PRO A 210 -15.99 -9.10 1.07
CA PRO A 210 -16.90 -8.66 2.11
C PRO A 210 -17.12 -9.75 3.16
N ALA A 211 -17.18 -9.36 4.43
CA ALA A 211 -17.48 -10.30 5.51
C ALA A 211 -18.96 -10.68 5.45
N PRO A 212 -19.31 -12.01 5.44
CA PRO A 212 -20.70 -12.43 5.42
C PRO A 212 -21.49 -11.83 6.60
N GLY A 213 -22.63 -11.26 6.31
CA GLY A 213 -23.54 -10.70 7.32
C GLY A 213 -23.08 -9.39 7.97
N ARG A 214 -22.00 -8.77 7.48
CA ARG A 214 -21.54 -7.45 7.93
C ARG A 214 -21.92 -6.34 6.96
N PRO A 215 -22.15 -5.12 7.46
CA PRO A 215 -22.42 -3.95 6.61
C PRO A 215 -21.26 -3.69 5.62
N ALA A 216 -21.59 -3.05 4.50
CA ALA A 216 -20.63 -2.75 3.43
C ALA A 216 -19.57 -1.69 3.82
N ASP A 217 -19.74 -1.01 4.94
CA ASP A 217 -18.81 -0.04 5.52
C ASP A 217 -17.80 -0.67 6.51
N GLU A 218 -18.01 -1.95 6.89
CA GLU A 218 -17.05 -2.68 7.71
C GLU A 218 -15.90 -3.24 6.85
N GLU A 219 -14.74 -3.48 7.48
CA GLU A 219 -13.60 -4.09 6.78
C GLU A 219 -13.93 -5.51 6.29
N GLY A 220 -13.53 -5.80 5.05
CA GLY A 220 -13.65 -7.15 4.50
C GLY A 220 -12.63 -8.11 5.10
N VAL A 221 -12.80 -9.38 4.82
CA VAL A 221 -11.95 -10.47 5.30
C VAL A 221 -10.84 -10.76 4.29
N TYR A 222 -9.61 -10.96 4.78
CA TYR A 222 -8.47 -11.37 3.96
C TYR A 222 -8.27 -12.89 4.01
N THR A 223 -8.15 -13.48 2.82
CA THR A 223 -7.70 -14.85 2.63
C THR A 223 -6.32 -14.84 1.99
N THR A 224 -5.32 -15.44 2.63
CA THR A 224 -3.97 -15.58 2.06
C THR A 224 -3.96 -16.68 1.01
N LEU A 225 -3.57 -16.33 -0.23
CA LEU A 225 -3.47 -17.28 -1.35
C LEU A 225 -2.04 -17.79 -1.53
N ALA A 226 -1.04 -16.92 -1.32
CA ALA A 226 0.37 -17.30 -1.39
C ALA A 226 1.24 -16.41 -0.51
N THR A 227 2.34 -16.97 -0.02
CA THR A 227 3.34 -16.26 0.77
C THR A 227 4.74 -16.75 0.41
N ALA A 228 5.70 -15.83 0.32
CA ALA A 228 7.12 -16.14 0.20
C ALA A 228 7.96 -15.12 0.98
N ARG A 229 9.23 -15.42 1.23
CA ARG A 229 10.20 -14.44 1.70
C ARG A 229 10.98 -13.89 0.51
N HIS A 230 11.03 -12.57 0.40
CA HIS A 230 11.80 -11.88 -0.62
C HIS A 230 12.32 -10.55 -0.09
N ALA A 231 13.64 -10.41 -0.08
CA ALA A 231 14.27 -9.19 0.41
C ALA A 231 14.32 -8.13 -0.71
N LEU A 232 13.46 -7.13 -0.62
CA LEU A 232 13.63 -5.87 -1.34
C LEU A 232 14.30 -4.84 -0.41
N GLY A 233 15.34 -4.18 -0.88
CA GLY A 233 15.96 -3.07 -0.16
C GLY A 233 15.05 -1.85 -0.13
N HIS A 234 15.15 -1.04 0.93
CA HIS A 234 14.62 0.33 0.94
C HIS A 234 15.57 1.29 0.22
N ASP A 235 15.10 2.51 -0.02
CA ASP A 235 15.88 3.61 -0.58
C ASP A 235 16.50 3.30 -1.95
N ARG A 236 15.78 2.51 -2.75
CA ARG A 236 16.13 2.20 -4.14
C ARG A 236 14.89 1.88 -4.97
N TRP A 237 15.00 2.06 -6.27
CA TRP A 237 13.95 1.71 -7.22
C TRP A 237 13.86 0.21 -7.45
N HIS A 238 12.63 -0.29 -7.46
CA HIS A 238 12.31 -1.68 -7.80
C HIS A 238 11.18 -1.71 -8.83
N GLN A 239 11.33 -2.56 -9.84
CA GLN A 239 10.23 -2.85 -10.74
C GLN A 239 9.28 -3.85 -10.12
N ILE A 240 7.99 -3.50 -10.04
CA ILE A 240 6.93 -4.43 -9.67
C ILE A 240 6.05 -4.72 -10.86
N CYS A 241 5.59 -5.97 -10.98
CA CYS A 241 4.62 -6.39 -11.96
C CYS A 241 3.64 -7.37 -11.30
N GLY A 242 2.36 -6.98 -11.26
CA GLY A 242 1.26 -7.88 -10.87
C GLY A 242 0.45 -8.27 -12.09
N THR A 243 0.09 -9.53 -12.22
CA THR A 243 -0.84 -9.99 -13.25
C THR A 243 -2.05 -10.66 -12.64
N VAL A 244 -3.18 -10.53 -13.29
CA VAL A 244 -4.40 -11.28 -13.01
C VAL A 244 -4.98 -11.76 -14.32
N SER A 245 -5.41 -13.02 -14.38
CA SER A 245 -6.02 -13.64 -15.56
C SER A 245 -7.09 -14.68 -15.19
N GLY A 246 -8.07 -14.81 -16.04
CA GLY A 246 -9.22 -15.69 -15.84
C GLY A 246 -10.52 -14.91 -15.58
N PRO A 247 -11.66 -15.61 -15.37
CA PRO A 247 -11.67 -16.99 -14.90
C PRO A 247 -11.34 -18.03 -16.00
N ARG A 248 -10.60 -19.04 -15.62
CA ARG A 248 -10.46 -20.29 -16.38
C ARG A 248 -10.94 -21.42 -15.48
N ASP A 249 -11.92 -22.14 -15.91
CA ASP A 249 -12.57 -23.19 -15.09
C ASP A 249 -13.00 -22.69 -13.70
N GLY A 250 -13.50 -21.43 -13.63
CA GLY A 250 -13.93 -20.78 -12.40
C GLY A 250 -12.81 -20.21 -11.53
N ARG A 251 -11.53 -20.41 -11.91
CA ARG A 251 -10.35 -19.97 -11.15
C ARG A 251 -9.74 -18.71 -11.74
N VAL A 252 -9.12 -17.93 -10.87
CA VAL A 252 -8.36 -16.74 -11.25
C VAL A 252 -6.90 -16.95 -10.88
N ARG A 253 -6.00 -16.79 -11.85
CA ARG A 253 -4.56 -16.84 -11.59
C ARG A 253 -4.00 -15.46 -11.36
N ILE A 254 -3.19 -15.32 -10.31
CA ILE A 254 -2.57 -14.07 -9.92
C ILE A 254 -1.06 -14.30 -9.74
N THR A 255 -0.24 -13.40 -10.31
CA THR A 255 1.21 -13.46 -10.12
C THR A 255 1.77 -12.13 -9.62
N LEU A 256 2.87 -12.19 -8.88
CA LEU A 256 3.70 -11.04 -8.52
C LEU A 256 5.12 -11.30 -8.99
N SER A 257 5.66 -10.36 -9.77
CA SER A 257 7.06 -10.36 -10.17
C SER A 257 7.77 -9.11 -9.65
N LEU A 258 8.97 -9.27 -9.14
CA LEU A 258 9.84 -8.23 -8.60
C LEU A 258 11.15 -8.23 -9.36
N ASN A 259 11.54 -7.09 -9.93
CA ASN A 259 12.74 -6.92 -10.74
C ASN A 259 12.85 -7.99 -11.85
N GLY A 260 11.72 -8.31 -12.50
CA GLY A 260 11.64 -9.29 -13.58
C GLY A 260 11.57 -10.76 -13.15
N ARG A 261 11.64 -11.06 -11.86
CA ARG A 261 11.53 -12.44 -11.32
C ARG A 261 10.15 -12.64 -10.70
N THR A 262 9.42 -13.68 -11.10
CA THR A 262 8.18 -14.09 -10.44
C THR A 262 8.51 -14.63 -9.04
N VAL A 263 7.88 -14.05 -8.04
CA VAL A 263 8.07 -14.38 -6.62
C VAL A 263 6.83 -15.01 -5.99
N LEU A 264 5.64 -14.73 -6.53
CA LEU A 264 4.39 -15.38 -6.16
C LEU A 264 3.63 -15.75 -7.42
N ASP A 265 3.00 -16.92 -7.39
CA ASP A 265 2.09 -17.43 -8.42
C ASP A 265 1.04 -18.27 -7.70
N ALA A 266 -0.23 -17.92 -7.82
CA ALA A 266 -1.33 -18.58 -7.16
C ALA A 266 -2.59 -18.60 -8.00
N GLU A 267 -3.41 -19.61 -7.79
CA GLU A 267 -4.77 -19.69 -8.29
C GLU A 267 -5.76 -19.49 -7.14
N ASP A 268 -6.72 -18.62 -7.34
CA ASP A 268 -7.87 -18.45 -6.46
C ASP A 268 -9.00 -19.32 -6.97
N GLU A 269 -9.36 -20.34 -6.17
CA GLU A 269 -10.40 -21.32 -6.51
C GLU A 269 -11.81 -20.83 -6.17
N ASP A 270 -11.92 -19.75 -5.38
CA ASP A 270 -13.21 -19.17 -4.97
C ASP A 270 -13.16 -17.64 -5.10
N PRO A 271 -12.98 -17.11 -6.32
CA PRO A 271 -12.75 -15.70 -6.55
C PRO A 271 -14.00 -14.81 -6.33
N GLY A 272 -15.20 -15.41 -6.24
CA GLY A 272 -16.45 -14.65 -6.11
C GLY A 272 -16.59 -13.62 -7.26
N ARG A 273 -16.91 -12.36 -6.94
CA ARG A 273 -17.03 -11.29 -7.93
C ARG A 273 -15.68 -10.87 -8.58
N LEU A 274 -14.56 -11.27 -8.00
CA LEU A 274 -13.23 -10.99 -8.57
C LEU A 274 -12.93 -11.75 -9.87
N VAL A 275 -13.92 -12.48 -10.41
CA VAL A 275 -13.89 -12.99 -11.80
C VAL A 275 -14.08 -11.89 -12.85
N THR A 276 -14.66 -10.75 -12.47
CA THR A 276 -14.95 -9.64 -13.38
C THR A 276 -13.85 -8.58 -13.36
N ALA A 277 -13.86 -7.71 -14.38
CA ALA A 277 -12.96 -6.57 -14.45
C ALA A 277 -13.14 -5.63 -13.26
N GLY A 278 -12.08 -4.94 -12.86
CA GLY A 278 -12.07 -3.99 -11.76
C GLY A 278 -10.99 -2.93 -11.94
N GLY A 279 -10.81 -2.07 -10.97
CA GLY A 279 -9.71 -1.10 -10.92
C GLY A 279 -8.38 -1.76 -10.57
N VAL A 280 -7.32 -0.98 -10.67
CA VAL A 280 -5.98 -1.32 -10.16
C VAL A 280 -5.43 -0.17 -9.34
N GLY A 281 -4.47 -0.43 -8.45
CA GLY A 281 -4.00 0.64 -7.57
C GLY A 281 -2.78 0.29 -6.75
N LEU A 282 -2.36 1.26 -5.93
CA LEU A 282 -1.25 1.15 -5.00
C LEU A 282 -1.72 1.50 -3.59
N ARG A 283 -1.13 0.84 -2.61
CA ARG A 283 -1.31 1.17 -1.19
C ARG A 283 0.06 1.25 -0.52
N GLY A 284 0.23 2.25 0.34
CA GLY A 284 1.35 2.37 1.26
C GLY A 284 0.85 2.39 2.70
N ASP A 285 1.46 1.59 3.57
CA ASP A 285 1.17 1.57 5.00
C ASP A 285 2.43 1.99 5.76
N ASN A 286 2.34 3.06 6.57
CA ASN A 286 3.44 3.63 7.35
C ASN A 286 4.73 3.88 6.55
N THR A 287 4.65 4.03 5.23
CA THR A 287 5.81 4.21 4.36
C THR A 287 5.63 5.38 3.39
N GLU A 288 6.67 6.18 3.23
CA GLU A 288 6.79 7.10 2.11
C GLU A 288 7.10 6.28 0.85
N MET A 289 6.32 6.50 -0.20
CA MET A 289 6.46 5.81 -1.47
C MET A 289 6.48 6.79 -2.64
N ALA A 290 7.39 6.58 -3.58
CA ALA A 290 7.32 7.18 -4.90
C ALA A 290 7.16 6.10 -5.97
N PHE A 291 6.55 6.45 -7.11
CA PHE A 291 6.39 5.54 -8.24
C PHE A 291 6.42 6.28 -9.57
N PHE A 292 6.83 5.56 -10.63
CA PHE A 292 6.75 6.07 -12.00
C PHE A 292 6.54 4.92 -13.00
N GLY A 293 6.24 5.30 -14.24
CA GLY A 293 6.04 4.34 -15.33
C GLY A 293 4.88 3.38 -15.06
N PHE A 294 3.85 3.85 -14.35
CA PHE A 294 2.67 3.04 -14.08
C PHE A 294 1.95 2.73 -15.39
N THR A 295 1.75 1.45 -15.66
CA THR A 295 1.00 0.96 -16.81
C THR A 295 0.07 -0.15 -16.39
N ALA A 296 -1.15 -0.16 -16.91
CA ALA A 296 -2.08 -1.26 -16.77
C ALA A 296 -2.74 -1.55 -18.13
N GLY A 297 -2.84 -2.82 -18.49
CA GLY A 297 -3.43 -3.21 -19.78
C GLY A 297 -3.41 -4.71 -19.98
N ASN A 298 -3.94 -5.16 -21.11
CA ASN A 298 -4.09 -6.56 -21.44
C ASN A 298 -2.77 -7.33 -21.26
N HIS A 299 -2.86 -8.51 -20.69
CA HIS A 299 -1.73 -9.39 -20.46
C HIS A 299 -1.37 -10.12 -21.76
N THR A 300 -0.84 -9.40 -22.74
CA THR A 300 -0.16 -10.03 -23.87
C THR A 300 1.28 -10.31 -23.44
N GLY A 301 1.69 -11.57 -23.39
CA GLY A 301 2.94 -12.09 -22.81
C GLY A 301 4.28 -11.46 -23.25
N GLY A 302 4.33 -10.18 -23.61
CA GLY A 302 5.50 -9.42 -24.00
C GLY A 302 6.15 -8.66 -22.84
N ARG A 303 7.46 -8.80 -22.68
CA ARG A 303 8.26 -8.00 -21.73
C ARG A 303 8.33 -6.53 -22.18
N PRO A 304 7.85 -5.55 -21.40
CA PRO A 304 8.25 -4.18 -21.61
C PRO A 304 9.58 -3.90 -20.93
N ARG A 305 10.48 -3.33 -21.70
CA ARG A 305 11.76 -2.80 -21.24
C ARG A 305 11.55 -1.32 -20.91
N ALA A 306 11.40 -0.98 -19.63
CA ALA A 306 11.61 0.39 -19.16
C ALA A 306 12.93 0.41 -18.38
N GLU A 307 13.87 1.23 -18.79
CA GLU A 307 15.08 1.49 -18.00
C GLU A 307 14.76 2.47 -16.87
N PRO A 308 15.35 2.26 -15.68
CA PRO A 308 15.26 3.25 -14.62
C PRO A 308 15.88 4.57 -15.09
N PRO A 309 15.38 5.74 -14.61
CA PRO A 309 16.07 6.99 -14.84
C PRO A 309 17.48 6.87 -14.28
N ALA A 310 18.47 7.36 -15.03
CA ALA A 310 19.85 7.43 -14.57
C ALA A 310 19.88 8.14 -13.22
N GLU A 311 20.55 7.54 -12.24
CA GLU A 311 20.78 8.18 -10.94
C GLU A 311 21.48 9.52 -11.23
N GLY A 312 20.73 10.61 -11.05
CA GLY A 312 21.27 11.95 -11.16
C GLY A 312 22.36 12.09 -10.12
N THR A 313 23.60 12.13 -10.56
CA THR A 313 24.73 12.56 -9.75
C THR A 313 24.39 13.92 -9.19
N SER A 314 23.97 13.97 -7.92
CA SER A 314 23.91 15.22 -7.18
C SER A 314 25.34 15.75 -7.02
N ARG A 315 25.62 16.84 -7.70
CA ARG A 315 26.71 17.75 -7.35
C ARG A 315 26.19 18.81 -6.39
#